data_151d9386a819b67f792fae34ff257771
#
_entry.id   151d9386a819b67f792fae34ff257771
#
_cell.length_a   1.000
_cell.length_b   1.000
_cell.length_c   1.000
_cell.angle_alpha   90.00
_cell.angle_beta   90.00
_cell.angle_gamma   90.00
#
_symmetry.space_group_name_H-M   'P 1'
#
loop_
_entity.id
_entity.type
_entity.pdbx_description
1 polymer ?
#
loop_
_entity_poly.entity_id
_entity_poly.type
_entity_poly.pdbx_seq_one_letter_code
_entity_poly.pdbx_strand_id
1 'polypeptide(L)'
;LRRLNKENNLIEKRTMEVLDLIQMQEYATRKPNQLSGGQQQRVALARALAPEPKVLLLDEPLSALDLKVRQAMRVELKTLQRETGITFVFVTHDQEEALTMSDRIAVINEGEIQQIGKPEEIYESPNNKFVANFIGEANLLSGVCNSLGENGTCKLNTGHELRLSIPSHIQKGDELTIFIRPERIKISKSSADESSVGNSSFLKN
;
A
#
# COMPACT_ATOMS: atom_id res chain seq x y z
N LEU A 1 13.66 27.34 -9.61
CA LEU A 1 12.91 28.54 -10.05
C LEU A 1 13.77 29.47 -10.93
N ARG A 2 15.00 29.82 -10.55
CA ARG A 2 15.89 30.65 -11.39
C ARG A 2 16.11 30.06 -12.80
N ARG A 3 16.24 28.73 -12.92
CA ARG A 3 16.35 28.04 -14.23
C ARG A 3 15.08 28.12 -15.10
N LEU A 4 13.95 28.52 -14.51
CA LEU A 4 12.68 28.71 -15.20
C LEU A 4 12.44 30.17 -15.63
N ASN A 5 13.50 31.02 -15.58
CA ASN A 5 13.47 32.45 -15.97
C ASN A 5 12.36 33.28 -15.29
N LYS A 6 12.02 32.94 -14.03
CA LYS A 6 11.06 33.74 -13.24
C LYS A 6 11.75 34.96 -12.63
N GLU A 7 11.01 36.06 -12.49
CA GLU A 7 11.47 37.28 -11.84
C GLU A 7 11.87 37.04 -10.38
N ASN A 8 12.87 37.75 -9.87
CA ASN A 8 13.41 37.53 -8.51
C ASN A 8 12.34 37.66 -7.42
N ASN A 9 11.46 38.64 -7.50
CA ASN A 9 10.35 38.83 -6.54
C ASN A 9 9.38 37.64 -6.50
N LEU A 10 9.12 37.07 -7.66
CA LEU A 10 8.25 35.88 -7.79
C LEU A 10 8.95 34.64 -7.22
N ILE A 11 10.27 34.54 -7.40
CA ILE A 11 11.08 33.45 -6.85
C ILE A 11 11.06 33.49 -5.32
N GLU A 12 11.26 34.67 -4.74
CA GLU A 12 11.30 34.84 -3.28
C GLU A 12 9.93 34.52 -2.67
N LYS A 13 8.86 35.10 -3.22
CA LYS A 13 7.48 34.83 -2.80
C LYS A 13 7.20 33.33 -2.85
N ARG A 14 7.46 32.68 -3.98
CA ARG A 14 7.20 31.24 -4.14
C ARG A 14 8.03 30.38 -3.21
N THR A 15 9.27 30.78 -2.93
CA THR A 15 10.14 30.07 -1.99
C THR A 15 9.55 30.12 -0.58
N MET A 16 9.06 31.28 -0.14
CA MET A 16 8.43 31.40 1.20
C MET A 16 7.12 30.62 1.27
N GLU A 17 6.27 30.67 0.25
CA GLU A 17 5.03 29.88 0.17
C GLU A 17 5.31 28.38 0.33
N VAL A 18 6.33 27.86 -0.37
CA VAL A 18 6.64 26.42 -0.31
C VAL A 18 7.31 26.05 1.02
N LEU A 19 8.13 26.94 1.60
CA LEU A 19 8.69 26.72 2.94
C LEU A 19 7.60 26.75 4.02
N ASP A 20 6.56 27.59 3.86
CA ASP A 20 5.39 27.60 4.74
C ASP A 20 4.64 26.28 4.69
N LEU A 21 4.36 25.80 3.48
CA LEU A 21 3.64 24.55 3.22
C LEU A 21 4.29 23.33 3.90
N ILE A 22 5.63 23.33 4.04
CA ILE A 22 6.39 22.26 4.71
C ILE A 22 6.84 22.63 6.13
N GLN A 23 6.33 23.72 6.70
CA GLN A 23 6.66 24.22 8.04
C GLN A 23 8.16 24.44 8.29
N MET A 24 8.87 25.03 7.31
CA MET A 24 10.31 25.22 7.35
C MET A 24 10.75 26.68 7.21
N GLN A 25 9.88 27.65 7.39
CA GLN A 25 10.16 29.09 7.26
C GLN A 25 11.30 29.55 8.19
N GLU A 26 11.31 29.08 9.44
CA GLU A 26 12.33 29.44 10.44
C GLU A 26 13.74 28.99 10.03
N TYR A 27 13.82 28.03 9.11
CA TYR A 27 15.07 27.45 8.62
C TYR A 27 15.51 28.00 7.26
N ALA A 28 14.81 29.02 6.72
CA ALA A 28 15.05 29.55 5.38
C ALA A 28 16.50 29.99 5.12
N THR A 29 17.20 30.46 6.16
CA THR A 29 18.59 30.91 6.08
C THR A 29 19.63 29.83 6.43
N ARG A 30 19.20 28.66 6.91
CA ARG A 30 20.12 27.57 7.27
C ARG A 30 20.68 26.86 6.04
N LYS A 31 21.93 26.45 6.16
CA LYS A 31 22.58 25.59 5.18
C LYS A 31 22.16 24.12 5.37
N PRO A 32 22.18 23.27 4.32
CA PRO A 32 21.76 21.88 4.43
C PRO A 32 22.45 21.08 5.55
N ASN A 33 23.72 21.33 5.81
CA ASN A 33 24.48 20.68 6.88
C ASN A 33 24.08 21.10 8.31
N GLN A 34 23.22 22.09 8.45
CA GLN A 34 22.66 22.59 9.71
C GLN A 34 21.24 22.06 9.95
N LEU A 35 20.75 21.17 9.08
CA LEU A 35 19.43 20.59 9.12
C LEU A 35 19.50 19.11 9.51
N SER A 36 18.51 18.65 10.28
CA SER A 36 18.34 17.22 10.54
C SER A 36 17.96 16.46 9.27
N GLY A 37 18.08 15.12 9.27
CA GLY A 37 17.70 14.29 8.12
C GLY A 37 16.26 14.53 7.65
N GLY A 38 15.30 14.56 8.58
CA GLY A 38 13.89 14.87 8.26
C GLY A 38 13.70 16.29 7.70
N GLN A 39 14.44 17.29 8.23
CA GLN A 39 14.39 18.65 7.70
C GLN A 39 14.99 18.73 6.29
N GLN A 40 16.07 18.01 6.02
CA GLN A 40 16.65 17.94 4.66
C GLN A 40 15.67 17.32 3.68
N GLN A 41 14.93 16.29 4.11
CA GLN A 41 13.91 15.64 3.29
C GLN A 41 12.72 16.57 2.99
N ARG A 42 12.24 17.33 3.97
CA ARG A 42 11.24 18.39 3.75
C ARG A 42 11.73 19.42 2.74
N VAL A 43 12.97 19.86 2.83
CA VAL A 43 13.57 20.80 1.85
C VAL A 43 13.65 20.18 0.46
N ALA A 44 13.98 18.89 0.35
CA ALA A 44 13.96 18.19 -0.94
C ALA A 44 12.54 18.16 -1.55
N LEU A 45 11.54 17.90 -0.73
CA LEU A 45 10.12 17.96 -1.12
C LEU A 45 9.72 19.38 -1.58
N ALA A 46 10.09 20.41 -0.81
CA ALA A 46 9.88 21.82 -1.18
C ALA A 46 10.47 22.17 -2.54
N ARG A 47 11.68 21.70 -2.81
CA ARG A 47 12.35 21.91 -4.11
C ARG A 47 11.57 21.26 -5.26
N ALA A 48 10.99 20.10 -5.05
CA ALA A 48 10.19 19.40 -6.04
C ALA A 48 8.82 20.08 -6.27
N LEU A 49 8.24 20.69 -5.23
CA LEU A 49 6.96 21.40 -5.28
C LEU A 49 7.07 22.84 -5.83
N ALA A 50 8.23 23.47 -5.69
CA ALA A 50 8.42 24.87 -6.07
C ALA A 50 8.07 25.19 -7.54
N PRO A 51 8.31 24.29 -8.53
CA PRO A 51 7.91 24.50 -9.92
C PRO A 51 6.42 24.33 -10.22
N GLU A 52 5.59 23.97 -9.21
CA GLU A 52 4.16 23.66 -9.37
C GLU A 52 3.89 22.48 -10.34
N PRO A 53 4.47 21.31 -10.04
CA PRO A 53 4.30 20.16 -10.90
C PRO A 53 2.85 19.65 -10.85
N LYS A 54 2.35 19.03 -11.91
CA LYS A 54 1.08 18.29 -11.90
C LYS A 54 1.21 16.92 -11.27
N VAL A 55 2.39 16.34 -11.33
CA VAL A 55 2.71 15.01 -10.78
C VAL A 55 4.02 15.11 -10.02
N LEU A 56 4.07 14.57 -8.81
CA LEU A 56 5.25 14.45 -7.98
C LEU A 56 5.64 12.99 -7.86
N LEU A 57 6.87 12.66 -8.28
CA LEU A 57 7.43 11.32 -8.16
C LEU A 57 8.31 11.25 -6.91
N LEU A 58 8.03 10.30 -6.05
CA LEU A 58 8.72 10.07 -4.77
C LEU A 58 9.22 8.62 -4.75
N ASP A 59 10.53 8.47 -4.86
CA ASP A 59 11.19 7.18 -4.84
C ASP A 59 11.73 6.91 -3.43
N GLU A 60 11.12 5.94 -2.74
CA GLU A 60 11.40 5.55 -1.35
C GLU A 60 11.55 6.74 -0.38
N PRO A 61 10.61 7.70 -0.35
CA PRO A 61 10.84 8.98 0.33
C PRO A 61 10.97 8.86 1.84
N LEU A 62 10.61 7.73 2.45
CA LEU A 62 10.60 7.55 3.90
C LEU A 62 11.57 6.46 4.38
N SER A 63 12.29 5.79 3.49
CA SER A 63 13.13 4.62 3.79
C SER A 63 14.27 4.91 4.77
N ALA A 64 14.85 6.12 4.70
CA ALA A 64 16.01 6.53 5.53
C ALA A 64 15.61 7.07 6.92
N LEU A 65 14.32 7.11 7.26
CA LEU A 65 13.83 7.69 8.51
C LEU A 65 13.59 6.62 9.58
N ASP A 66 13.82 6.99 10.85
CA ASP A 66 13.37 6.17 11.98
C ASP A 66 11.84 6.07 12.02
N LEU A 67 11.33 5.05 12.73
CA LEU A 67 9.91 4.71 12.75
C LEU A 67 9.01 5.91 13.16
N LYS A 68 9.41 6.65 14.20
CA LYS A 68 8.60 7.76 14.73
C LYS A 68 8.53 8.93 13.74
N VAL A 69 9.66 9.29 13.14
CA VAL A 69 9.73 10.35 12.14
C VAL A 69 9.00 9.92 10.87
N ARG A 70 9.12 8.67 10.46
CA ARG A 70 8.41 8.09 9.31
C ARG A 70 6.89 8.20 9.46
N GLN A 71 6.34 7.83 10.62
CA GLN A 71 4.91 7.94 10.90
C GLN A 71 4.43 9.40 10.82
N ALA A 72 5.17 10.34 11.39
CA ALA A 72 4.83 11.77 11.31
C ALA A 72 4.87 12.27 9.85
N MET A 73 5.88 11.87 9.09
CA MET A 73 6.03 12.25 7.68
C MET A 73 4.94 11.66 6.77
N ARG A 74 4.44 10.46 7.05
CA ARG A 74 3.30 9.89 6.32
C ARG A 74 2.07 10.80 6.42
N VAL A 75 1.73 11.24 7.64
CA VAL A 75 0.59 12.14 7.87
C VAL A 75 0.80 13.47 7.15
N GLU A 76 2.00 14.03 7.25
CA GLU A 76 2.36 15.30 6.62
C GLU A 76 2.26 15.23 5.09
N LEU A 77 2.82 14.19 4.47
CA LEU A 77 2.75 13.99 3.01
C LEU A 77 1.31 13.81 2.53
N LYS A 78 0.46 13.10 3.27
CA LYS A 78 -0.96 12.95 2.93
C LYS A 78 -1.71 14.28 3.04
N THR A 79 -1.43 15.08 4.07
CA THR A 79 -1.98 16.43 4.21
C THR A 79 -1.55 17.31 3.05
N LEU A 80 -0.26 17.33 2.75
CA LEU A 80 0.30 18.10 1.65
C LEU A 80 -0.32 17.72 0.29
N GLN A 81 -0.51 16.44 0.03
CA GLN A 81 -1.17 15.96 -1.19
C GLN A 81 -2.60 16.50 -1.30
N ARG A 82 -3.35 16.49 -0.18
CA ARG A 82 -4.73 17.03 -0.15
C ARG A 82 -4.78 18.55 -0.35
N GLU A 83 -3.89 19.28 0.30
CA GLU A 83 -3.83 20.74 0.22
C GLU A 83 -3.41 21.24 -1.16
N THR A 84 -2.47 20.54 -1.80
CA THR A 84 -1.96 20.93 -3.12
C THR A 84 -2.80 20.40 -4.27
N GLY A 85 -3.55 19.32 -4.09
CA GLY A 85 -4.28 18.63 -5.15
C GLY A 85 -3.39 17.98 -6.22
N ILE A 86 -2.07 17.91 -5.99
CA ILE A 86 -1.10 17.33 -6.92
C ILE A 86 -1.19 15.80 -6.86
N THR A 87 -1.05 15.15 -8.01
CA THR A 87 -0.93 13.69 -8.05
C THR A 87 0.44 13.26 -7.54
N PHE A 88 0.47 12.46 -6.49
CA PHE A 88 1.69 11.85 -5.96
C PHE A 88 1.82 10.42 -6.47
N VAL A 89 3.00 10.06 -6.94
CA VAL A 89 3.37 8.69 -7.28
C VAL A 89 4.50 8.28 -6.33
N PHE A 90 4.19 7.33 -5.44
CA PHE A 90 5.14 6.79 -4.48
C PHE A 90 5.70 5.46 -4.98
N VAL A 91 7.00 5.30 -4.93
CA VAL A 91 7.63 3.98 -5.00
C VAL A 91 8.06 3.63 -3.57
N THR A 92 7.62 2.48 -3.07
CA THR A 92 7.96 2.00 -1.74
C THR A 92 7.94 0.47 -1.70
N HIS A 93 8.75 -0.10 -0.84
CA HIS A 93 8.69 -1.51 -0.47
C HIS A 93 7.96 -1.73 0.87
N ASP A 94 7.54 -0.66 1.54
CA ASP A 94 6.79 -0.71 2.79
C ASP A 94 5.29 -0.83 2.49
N GLN A 95 4.73 -1.99 2.83
CA GLN A 95 3.32 -2.32 2.59
C GLN A 95 2.38 -1.41 3.37
N GLU A 96 2.74 -1.02 4.58
CA GLU A 96 1.93 -0.12 5.42
C GLU A 96 1.86 1.28 4.80
N GLU A 97 2.96 1.77 4.21
CA GLU A 97 2.93 3.02 3.44
C GLU A 97 1.99 2.92 2.26
N ALA A 98 2.12 1.85 1.46
CA ALA A 98 1.26 1.65 0.29
C ALA A 98 -0.23 1.60 0.69
N LEU A 99 -0.59 0.81 1.69
CA LEU A 99 -1.98 0.62 2.12
C LEU A 99 -2.61 1.86 2.77
N THR A 100 -1.81 2.65 3.52
CA THR A 100 -2.36 3.79 4.30
C THR A 100 -2.35 5.12 3.55
N MET A 101 -1.42 5.29 2.62
CA MET A 101 -1.22 6.57 1.95
C MET A 101 -1.84 6.65 0.56
N SER A 102 -2.00 5.54 -0.14
CA SER A 102 -2.38 5.53 -1.54
C SER A 102 -3.90 5.48 -1.74
N ASP A 103 -4.37 6.09 -2.83
CA ASP A 103 -5.74 5.92 -3.33
C ASP A 103 -5.82 4.73 -4.30
N ARG A 104 -4.68 4.37 -4.93
CA ARG A 104 -4.48 3.20 -5.78
C ARG A 104 -3.08 2.65 -5.61
N ILE A 105 -2.94 1.34 -5.67
CA ILE A 105 -1.67 0.62 -5.55
C ILE A 105 -1.46 -0.18 -6.84
N ALA A 106 -0.23 -0.14 -7.36
CA ALA A 106 0.26 -1.07 -8.37
C ALA A 106 1.31 -1.96 -7.72
N VAL A 107 1.04 -3.27 -7.63
CA VAL A 107 2.01 -4.27 -7.18
C VAL A 107 2.81 -4.75 -8.37
N ILE A 108 4.12 -4.62 -8.28
CA ILE A 108 5.06 -4.98 -9.37
C ILE A 108 6.00 -6.07 -8.90
N ASN A 109 6.20 -7.09 -9.74
CA ASN A 109 7.18 -8.15 -9.51
C ASN A 109 7.89 -8.46 -10.82
N GLU A 110 9.23 -8.58 -10.78
CA GLU A 110 10.07 -8.91 -11.94
C GLU A 110 9.80 -8.02 -13.19
N GLY A 111 9.46 -6.73 -12.94
CA GLY A 111 9.17 -5.78 -14.00
C GLY A 111 7.74 -5.84 -14.56
N GLU A 112 6.91 -6.76 -14.08
CA GLU A 112 5.52 -6.93 -14.50
C GLU A 112 4.53 -6.47 -13.42
N ILE A 113 3.43 -5.86 -13.86
CA ILE A 113 2.34 -5.46 -12.98
C ILE A 113 1.51 -6.70 -12.61
N GLN A 114 1.51 -7.06 -11.33
CA GLN A 114 0.76 -8.20 -10.81
C GLN A 114 -0.70 -7.85 -10.53
N GLN A 115 -0.93 -6.65 -10.01
CA GLN A 115 -2.27 -6.13 -9.73
C GLN A 115 -2.25 -4.61 -9.59
N ILE A 116 -3.34 -3.97 -10.04
CA ILE A 116 -3.63 -2.56 -9.75
C ILE A 116 -5.03 -2.47 -9.18
N GLY A 117 -5.17 -1.78 -8.03
CA GLY A 117 -6.47 -1.62 -7.39
C GLY A 117 -6.42 -0.62 -6.24
N LYS A 118 -7.55 -0.46 -5.56
CA LYS A 118 -7.60 0.25 -4.28
C LYS A 118 -6.91 -0.57 -3.19
N PRO A 119 -6.43 0.06 -2.10
CA PRO A 119 -5.82 -0.67 -0.99
C PRO A 119 -6.65 -1.85 -0.48
N GLU A 120 -7.96 -1.66 -0.31
CA GLU A 120 -8.88 -2.74 0.09
C GLU A 120 -8.92 -3.89 -0.91
N GLU A 121 -8.97 -3.60 -2.22
CA GLU A 121 -9.00 -4.63 -3.27
C GLU A 121 -7.71 -5.45 -3.28
N ILE A 122 -6.56 -4.77 -3.14
CA ILE A 122 -5.25 -5.44 -3.10
C ILE A 122 -5.13 -6.33 -1.85
N TYR A 123 -5.67 -5.88 -0.72
CA TYR A 123 -5.59 -6.61 0.54
C TYR A 123 -6.59 -7.77 0.63
N GLU A 124 -7.86 -7.53 0.30
CA GLU A 124 -8.96 -8.48 0.48
C GLU A 124 -9.13 -9.45 -0.71
N SER A 125 -8.72 -9.03 -1.91
CA SER A 125 -8.93 -9.77 -3.16
C SER A 125 -7.68 -9.79 -4.02
N PRO A 126 -6.57 -10.37 -3.52
CA PRO A 126 -5.34 -10.49 -4.30
C PRO A 126 -5.56 -11.39 -5.52
N ASN A 127 -5.01 -11.00 -6.68
CA ASN A 127 -5.16 -11.74 -7.93
C ASN A 127 -4.33 -13.02 -8.01
N ASN A 128 -3.26 -13.11 -7.21
CA ASN A 128 -2.38 -14.27 -7.21
C ASN A 128 -1.67 -14.43 -5.85
N LYS A 129 -0.96 -15.57 -5.71
CA LYS A 129 -0.23 -15.91 -4.48
C LYS A 129 0.85 -14.89 -4.11
N PHE A 130 1.50 -14.29 -5.12
CA PHE A 130 2.53 -13.28 -4.88
C PHE A 130 1.93 -12.08 -4.18
N VAL A 131 0.85 -11.50 -4.73
CA VAL A 131 0.18 -10.33 -4.13
C VAL A 131 -0.35 -10.68 -2.73
N ALA A 132 -0.95 -11.86 -2.54
CA ALA A 132 -1.46 -12.31 -1.25
C ALA A 132 -0.39 -12.34 -0.16
N ASN A 133 0.81 -12.86 -0.49
CA ASN A 133 1.94 -12.95 0.44
C ASN A 133 2.71 -11.65 0.58
N PHE A 134 2.77 -10.85 -0.50
CA PHE A 134 3.52 -9.60 -0.49
C PHE A 134 2.80 -8.53 0.32
N ILE A 135 1.47 -8.50 0.31
CA ILE A 135 0.65 -7.50 1.03
C ILE A 135 0.10 -8.10 2.32
N GLY A 136 0.89 -8.03 3.39
CA GLY A 136 0.51 -8.48 4.73
C GLY A 136 0.64 -10.00 4.93
N GLU A 137 0.35 -10.45 6.14
CA GLU A 137 0.38 -11.87 6.48
C GLU A 137 -0.82 -12.60 5.86
N ALA A 138 -0.57 -13.80 5.37
CA ALA A 138 -1.59 -14.63 4.71
C ALA A 138 -1.42 -16.10 5.06
N ASN A 139 -2.51 -16.78 5.41
CA ASN A 139 -2.57 -18.22 5.47
C ASN A 139 -2.96 -18.76 4.10
N LEU A 140 -2.08 -19.51 3.47
CA LEU A 140 -2.33 -20.17 2.20
C LEU A 140 -2.54 -21.66 2.44
N LEU A 141 -3.74 -22.16 2.14
CA LEU A 141 -4.10 -23.55 2.28
C LEU A 141 -4.33 -24.15 0.89
N SER A 142 -3.56 -25.17 0.56
CA SER A 142 -3.74 -25.87 -0.72
C SER A 142 -4.67 -27.07 -0.57
N GLY A 143 -5.53 -27.26 -1.56
CA GLY A 143 -6.50 -28.36 -1.58
C GLY A 143 -7.11 -28.57 -2.94
N VAL A 144 -8.06 -29.50 -3.02
CA VAL A 144 -8.79 -29.84 -4.24
C VAL A 144 -10.27 -29.56 -4.05
N CYS A 145 -10.91 -28.93 -5.04
CA CYS A 145 -12.33 -28.69 -5.06
C CYS A 145 -13.11 -30.01 -5.09
N ASN A 146 -13.91 -30.27 -4.06
CA ASN A 146 -14.68 -31.52 -3.96
C ASN A 146 -16.13 -31.34 -4.35
N SER A 147 -16.76 -30.21 -3.99
CA SER A 147 -18.12 -29.84 -4.41
C SER A 147 -18.22 -28.33 -4.64
N LEU A 148 -19.17 -27.91 -5.47
CA LEU A 148 -19.36 -26.52 -5.93
C LEU A 148 -20.50 -25.82 -5.18
N GLY A 149 -20.58 -24.49 -5.36
CA GLY A 149 -21.70 -23.66 -4.87
C GLY A 149 -21.43 -22.96 -3.55
N GLU A 150 -22.46 -22.34 -2.96
CA GLU A 150 -22.35 -21.55 -1.73
C GLU A 150 -21.89 -22.37 -0.50
N ASN A 151 -22.23 -23.67 -0.47
CA ASN A 151 -21.79 -24.64 0.53
C ASN A 151 -20.84 -25.67 -0.09
N GLY A 152 -20.00 -25.23 -1.03
CA GLY A 152 -18.99 -26.06 -1.63
C GLY A 152 -17.96 -26.54 -0.63
N THR A 153 -17.23 -27.60 -0.99
CA THR A 153 -16.18 -28.15 -0.10
C THR A 153 -14.85 -28.25 -0.85
N CYS A 154 -13.79 -27.99 -0.11
CA CYS A 154 -12.41 -28.19 -0.55
C CYS A 154 -11.70 -29.14 0.40
N LYS A 155 -11.13 -30.21 -0.13
CA LYS A 155 -10.31 -31.14 0.63
C LYS A 155 -8.86 -30.63 0.64
N LEU A 156 -8.39 -30.23 1.81
CA LEU A 156 -7.03 -29.76 2.00
C LEU A 156 -6.01 -30.89 1.89
N ASN A 157 -4.79 -30.55 1.53
CA ASN A 157 -3.65 -31.50 1.50
C ASN A 157 -3.36 -32.09 2.88
N THR A 158 -3.79 -31.44 3.97
CA THR A 158 -3.73 -31.93 5.34
C THR A 158 -4.77 -33.01 5.67
N GLY A 159 -5.67 -33.32 4.73
CA GLY A 159 -6.75 -34.28 4.90
C GLY A 159 -8.06 -33.70 5.44
N HIS A 160 -8.05 -32.47 5.94
CA HIS A 160 -9.26 -31.80 6.44
C HIS A 160 -10.14 -31.29 5.28
N GLU A 161 -11.43 -31.21 5.50
CA GLU A 161 -12.37 -30.62 4.55
C GLU A 161 -12.86 -29.25 5.06
N LEU A 162 -12.76 -28.24 4.18
CA LEU A 162 -13.29 -26.91 4.45
C LEU A 162 -14.57 -26.67 3.65
N ARG A 163 -15.58 -26.09 4.31
CA ARG A 163 -16.78 -25.58 3.67
C ARG A 163 -16.63 -24.11 3.35
N LEU A 164 -16.89 -23.74 2.10
CA LEU A 164 -16.69 -22.37 1.62
C LEU A 164 -17.54 -22.13 0.35
N SER A 165 -17.83 -20.88 0.06
CA SER A 165 -18.49 -20.52 -1.19
C SER A 165 -17.46 -20.62 -2.33
N ILE A 166 -17.70 -21.52 -3.28
CA ILE A 166 -16.82 -21.76 -4.43
C ILE A 166 -17.36 -21.01 -5.64
N PRO A 167 -16.57 -20.11 -6.26
CA PRO A 167 -16.97 -19.34 -7.45
C PRO A 167 -17.33 -20.24 -8.63
N SER A 168 -18.25 -19.78 -9.48
CA SER A 168 -18.77 -20.54 -10.62
C SER A 168 -17.75 -20.89 -11.72
N HIS A 169 -16.62 -20.19 -11.78
CA HIS A 169 -15.54 -20.47 -12.74
C HIS A 169 -14.62 -21.61 -12.31
N ILE A 170 -14.76 -22.13 -11.09
CA ILE A 170 -14.02 -23.26 -10.55
C ILE A 170 -14.79 -24.55 -10.89
N GLN A 171 -14.07 -25.62 -11.17
CA GLN A 171 -14.62 -26.94 -11.45
C GLN A 171 -14.27 -27.94 -10.34
N LYS A 172 -15.09 -28.97 -10.20
CA LYS A 172 -14.78 -30.08 -9.31
C LYS A 172 -13.48 -30.77 -9.77
N GLY A 173 -12.54 -30.96 -8.84
CA GLY A 173 -11.23 -31.53 -9.13
C GLY A 173 -10.12 -30.49 -9.37
N ASP A 174 -10.47 -29.19 -9.49
CA ASP A 174 -9.45 -28.15 -9.62
C ASP A 174 -8.60 -28.05 -8.36
N GLU A 175 -7.30 -27.87 -8.54
CA GLU A 175 -6.39 -27.53 -7.46
C GLU A 175 -6.58 -26.05 -7.08
N LEU A 176 -6.85 -25.81 -5.81
CA LEU A 176 -7.14 -24.51 -5.27
C LEU A 176 -6.10 -24.12 -4.22
N THR A 177 -5.79 -22.84 -4.18
CA THR A 177 -5.14 -22.23 -3.02
C THR A 177 -6.16 -21.31 -2.36
N ILE A 178 -6.53 -21.63 -1.13
CA ILE A 178 -7.41 -20.84 -0.30
C ILE A 178 -6.57 -19.87 0.49
N PHE A 179 -6.93 -18.61 0.43
CA PHE A 179 -6.27 -17.51 1.09
C PHE A 179 -7.13 -17.00 2.24
N ILE A 180 -6.53 -16.87 3.44
CA ILE A 180 -7.22 -16.37 4.64
C ILE A 180 -6.30 -15.41 5.39
N ARG A 181 -6.79 -14.18 5.63
CA ARG A 181 -6.11 -13.24 6.51
C ARG A 181 -6.19 -13.70 7.96
N PRO A 182 -5.10 -13.58 8.78
CA PRO A 182 -5.10 -14.02 10.17
C PRO A 182 -6.24 -13.46 11.01
N GLU A 183 -6.57 -12.19 10.83
CA GLU A 183 -7.65 -11.50 11.55
C GLU A 183 -9.07 -11.98 11.19
N ARG A 184 -9.21 -12.74 10.11
CA ARG A 184 -10.48 -13.38 9.70
C ARG A 184 -10.70 -14.73 10.40
N ILE A 185 -9.67 -15.27 11.08
CA ILE A 185 -9.76 -16.55 11.78
C ILE A 185 -10.32 -16.30 13.19
N LYS A 186 -11.46 -16.94 13.49
CA LYS A 186 -12.05 -16.93 14.83
C LYS A 186 -11.88 -18.30 15.47
N ILE A 187 -11.34 -18.34 16.67
CA ILE A 187 -11.20 -19.56 17.47
C ILE A 187 -12.32 -19.58 18.49
N SER A 188 -13.16 -20.60 18.44
CA SER A 188 -14.21 -20.83 19.44
C SER A 188 -14.05 -22.22 20.08
N LYS A 189 -14.43 -22.34 21.36
CA LYS A 189 -14.60 -23.67 21.96
C LYS A 189 -15.89 -24.25 21.40
N SER A 190 -15.81 -25.11 20.40
CA SER A 190 -16.95 -25.81 19.84
C SER A 190 -16.91 -27.27 20.26
N SER A 191 -18.08 -27.80 20.64
CA SER A 191 -18.36 -29.24 20.53
C SER A 191 -18.39 -29.57 19.03
N ALA A 192 -17.56 -30.43 18.65
CA ALA A 192 -17.19 -31.09 17.39
C ALA A 192 -18.15 -31.09 16.19
N ASP A 193 -18.66 -30.01 15.64
CA ASP A 193 -19.42 -30.17 14.35
C ASP A 193 -19.49 -29.00 13.35
N GLU A 194 -18.97 -27.84 13.62
CA GLU A 194 -19.04 -26.76 12.58
C GLU A 194 -17.77 -25.91 12.45
N SER A 195 -16.92 -26.26 11.50
CA SER A 195 -15.87 -25.36 11.00
C SER A 195 -16.38 -24.62 9.75
N SER A 196 -17.02 -23.47 9.93
CA SER A 196 -17.29 -22.55 8.84
C SER A 196 -16.22 -21.46 8.78
N VAL A 197 -15.59 -21.30 7.62
CA VAL A 197 -14.63 -20.21 7.35
C VAL A 197 -15.42 -19.08 6.67
N GLY A 198 -15.59 -17.95 7.38
CA GLY A 198 -16.17 -16.75 6.79
C GLY A 198 -15.19 -16.07 5.83
N ASN A 199 -15.69 -15.53 4.72
CA ASN A 199 -15.01 -14.78 3.67
C ASN A 199 -13.56 -15.23 3.38
N SER A 200 -13.42 -16.29 2.61
CA SER A 200 -12.17 -16.74 2.01
C SER A 200 -12.13 -16.34 0.54
N SER A 201 -10.99 -15.82 0.07
CA SER A 201 -10.76 -15.56 -1.35
C SER A 201 -9.95 -16.70 -1.97
N PHE A 202 -10.18 -16.95 -3.26
CA PHE A 202 -9.55 -18.04 -3.99
C PHE A 202 -8.52 -17.53 -4.95
N LEU A 203 -7.39 -18.21 -4.98
CA LEU A 203 -6.35 -17.99 -5.98
C LEU A 203 -6.30 -19.23 -6.87
N LYS A 204 -6.49 -19.04 -8.18
CA LYS A 204 -6.26 -20.08 -9.16
C LYS A 204 -4.75 -20.21 -9.39
N ASN A 205 -4.26 -21.44 -9.38
CA ASN A 205 -2.85 -21.74 -9.69
C ASN A 205 -2.55 -21.52 -11.18
#